data_bd6ce05286a0f81cc5b267aed49e137b
#
_entry.id   bd6ce05286a0f81cc5b267aed49e137b
#
_cell.length_a   1.000
_cell.length_b   1.000
_cell.length_c   1.000
_cell.angle_alpha   90.00
_cell.angle_beta   90.00
_cell.angle_gamma   90.00
#
_symmetry.space_group_name_H-M   'P 1'
#
loop_
_entity.id
_entity.type
_entity.pdbx_description
1 polymer ?
#
loop_
_entity_poly.entity_id
_entity_poly.type
_entity_poly.pdbx_seq_one_letter_code
_entity_poly.pdbx_strand_id
1 'polypeptide(L)'
;SVAKMQFLFVFLNYFLILTVFMLLYFLFNNTAWTVAAGTGIFTFYGLLYSFVKEFRGNGLRAADIYAVKTAANVAEGYTLDFTEERMQVLLWAILLVLTGFYIFRKNKKRVRIITGAVSLCFISILSLLIADEPFLEEYSVKPYLWELEVSEKDHGAFLDFAVGLPFLKVEKPEGYEQEAVKSSEAAKGSREGRG
;
A
#
# COMPACT_ATOMS: atom_id res chain seq x y z
N SER A 1 25.07 7.35 4.05
CA SER A 1 25.05 8.32 2.94
C SER A 1 23.67 8.32 2.29
N VAL A 2 22.99 9.44 2.24
CA VAL A 2 21.62 9.64 1.73
C VAL A 2 21.43 9.04 0.32
N ALA A 3 22.41 9.14 -0.55
CA ALA A 3 22.39 8.58 -1.89
C ALA A 3 22.32 7.03 -1.92
N LYS A 4 22.93 6.34 -0.93
CA LYS A 4 22.83 4.87 -0.80
C LYS A 4 21.46 4.44 -0.29
N MET A 5 20.84 5.23 0.58
CA MET A 5 19.50 4.96 1.10
C MET A 5 18.47 5.08 -0.01
N GLN A 6 18.47 6.16 -0.79
CA GLN A 6 17.55 6.32 -1.92
C GLN A 6 17.61 5.17 -2.93
N PHE A 7 18.81 4.68 -3.24
CA PHE A 7 18.96 3.55 -4.17
C PHE A 7 18.34 2.26 -3.60
N LEU A 8 18.54 1.97 -2.33
CA LEU A 8 17.95 0.80 -1.67
C LEU A 8 16.42 0.83 -1.74
N PHE A 9 15.81 1.98 -1.45
CA PHE A 9 14.36 2.10 -1.47
C PHE A 9 13.76 2.00 -2.88
N VAL A 10 14.42 2.57 -3.88
CA VAL A 10 14.05 2.37 -5.29
C VAL A 10 14.09 0.89 -5.64
N PHE A 11 15.15 0.19 -5.23
CA PHE A 11 15.29 -1.24 -5.47
C PHE A 11 14.21 -2.05 -4.76
N LEU A 12 13.90 -1.75 -3.49
CA LEU A 12 12.84 -2.43 -2.73
C LEU A 12 11.46 -2.21 -3.36
N ASN A 13 11.14 -0.99 -3.79
CA ASN A 13 9.88 -0.71 -4.50
C ASN A 13 9.78 -1.51 -5.81
N TYR A 14 10.84 -1.51 -6.62
CA TYR A 14 10.89 -2.30 -7.85
C TYR A 14 10.72 -3.81 -7.58
N PHE A 15 11.38 -4.30 -6.55
CA PHE A 15 11.32 -5.69 -6.13
C PHE A 15 9.92 -6.08 -5.66
N LEU A 16 9.23 -5.21 -4.94
CA LEU A 16 7.86 -5.41 -4.51
C LEU A 16 6.91 -5.48 -5.73
N ILE A 17 7.03 -4.56 -6.67
CA ILE A 17 6.24 -4.56 -7.91
C ILE A 17 6.48 -5.86 -8.70
N LEU A 18 7.75 -6.24 -8.87
CA LEU A 18 8.14 -7.48 -9.56
C LEU A 18 7.52 -8.71 -8.89
N THR A 19 7.53 -8.77 -7.56
CA THR A 19 6.94 -9.86 -6.79
C THR A 19 5.44 -10.00 -7.04
N VAL A 20 4.71 -8.87 -7.10
CA VAL A 20 3.28 -8.88 -7.44
C VAL A 20 3.05 -9.43 -8.85
N PHE A 21 3.83 -8.96 -9.84
CA PHE A 21 3.72 -9.49 -11.21
C PHE A 21 4.05 -10.99 -11.30
N MET A 22 5.07 -11.46 -10.57
CA MET A 22 5.39 -12.89 -10.51
C MET A 22 4.26 -13.72 -9.89
N LEU A 23 3.62 -13.21 -8.82
CA LEU A 23 2.47 -13.85 -8.19
C LEU A 23 1.28 -13.92 -9.15
N LEU A 24 0.96 -12.83 -9.83
CA LEU A 24 -0.10 -12.79 -10.84
C LEU A 24 0.19 -13.74 -11.99
N TYR A 25 1.46 -13.83 -12.42
CA TYR A 25 1.86 -14.78 -13.45
C TYR A 25 1.68 -16.24 -13.00
N PHE A 26 2.01 -16.55 -11.75
CA PHE A 26 1.74 -17.86 -11.18
C PHE A 26 0.24 -18.19 -11.18
N LEU A 27 -0.62 -17.21 -10.83
CA LEU A 27 -2.08 -17.39 -10.81
C LEU A 27 -2.65 -17.60 -12.22
N PHE A 28 -2.37 -16.68 -13.14
CA PHE A 28 -2.98 -16.69 -14.47
C PHE A 28 -2.29 -17.62 -15.48
N ASN A 29 -1.00 -17.91 -15.29
CA ASN A 29 -0.16 -18.65 -16.26
C ASN A 29 -0.27 -18.10 -17.69
N ASN A 30 -0.47 -16.80 -17.81
CA ASN A 30 -0.74 -16.12 -19.05
C ASN A 30 -0.21 -14.69 -18.98
N THR A 31 0.73 -14.36 -19.85
CA THR A 31 1.41 -13.06 -19.85
C THR A 31 0.43 -11.90 -20.06
N ALA A 32 -0.53 -12.02 -20.97
CA ALA A 32 -1.49 -10.95 -21.25
C ALA A 32 -2.34 -10.60 -20.00
N TRP A 33 -2.92 -11.63 -19.37
CA TRP A 33 -3.71 -11.42 -18.15
C TRP A 33 -2.86 -10.96 -16.97
N THR A 34 -1.61 -11.41 -16.87
CA THR A 34 -0.66 -10.94 -15.85
C THR A 34 -0.40 -9.45 -16.01
N VAL A 35 -0.07 -9.03 -17.24
CA VAL A 35 0.20 -7.61 -17.52
C VAL A 35 -1.06 -6.77 -17.31
N ALA A 36 -2.22 -7.23 -17.79
CA ALA A 36 -3.48 -6.51 -17.64
C ALA A 36 -3.85 -6.33 -16.15
N ALA A 37 -3.82 -7.41 -15.36
CA ALA A 37 -4.15 -7.35 -13.95
C ALA A 37 -3.12 -6.53 -13.14
N GLY A 38 -1.82 -6.76 -13.37
CA GLY A 38 -0.76 -6.02 -12.69
C GLY A 38 -0.82 -4.53 -13.01
N THR A 39 -0.91 -4.17 -14.29
CA THR A 39 -1.08 -2.78 -14.72
C THR A 39 -2.35 -2.17 -14.13
N GLY A 40 -3.48 -2.89 -14.14
CA GLY A 40 -4.73 -2.44 -13.55
C GLY A 40 -4.60 -2.12 -12.06
N ILE A 41 -4.02 -3.04 -11.28
CA ILE A 41 -3.80 -2.87 -9.83
C ILE A 41 -2.93 -1.62 -9.56
N PHE A 42 -1.78 -1.50 -10.23
CA PHE A 42 -0.85 -0.40 -9.99
C PHE A 42 -1.37 0.94 -10.51
N THR A 43 -2.09 0.96 -11.62
CA THR A 43 -2.75 2.17 -12.14
C THR A 43 -3.85 2.62 -11.19
N PHE A 44 -4.70 1.70 -10.72
CA PHE A 44 -5.75 2.01 -9.77
C PHE A 44 -5.17 2.58 -8.47
N TYR A 45 -4.14 1.93 -7.92
CA TYR A 45 -3.44 2.45 -6.74
C TYR A 45 -2.85 3.85 -6.98
N GLY A 46 -2.16 4.06 -8.10
CA GLY A 46 -1.53 5.34 -8.44
C GLY A 46 -2.55 6.48 -8.60
N LEU A 47 -3.69 6.20 -9.22
CA LEU A 47 -4.79 7.16 -9.34
C LEU A 47 -5.40 7.46 -7.97
N LEU A 48 -5.71 6.44 -7.19
CA LEU A 48 -6.26 6.59 -5.85
C LEU A 48 -5.30 7.40 -4.95
N TYR A 49 -4.01 7.06 -5.00
CA TYR A 49 -2.97 7.80 -4.31
C TYR A 49 -2.93 9.29 -4.73
N SER A 50 -2.99 9.56 -6.03
CA SER A 50 -2.98 10.93 -6.58
C SER A 50 -4.19 11.74 -6.10
N PHE A 51 -5.38 11.15 -6.10
CA PHE A 51 -6.59 11.82 -5.60
C PHE A 51 -6.51 12.07 -4.08
N VAL A 52 -6.13 11.08 -3.30
CA VAL A 52 -6.00 11.23 -1.84
C VAL A 52 -4.98 12.31 -1.49
N LYS A 53 -3.86 12.36 -2.20
CA LYS A 53 -2.82 13.37 -2.01
C LYS A 53 -3.31 14.78 -2.33
N GLU A 54 -4.10 14.95 -3.38
CA GLU A 54 -4.70 16.24 -3.74
C GLU A 54 -5.65 16.76 -2.67
N PHE A 55 -6.52 15.89 -2.12
CA PHE A 55 -7.50 16.30 -1.11
C PHE A 55 -6.90 16.50 0.28
N ARG A 56 -5.92 15.70 0.66
CA ARG A 56 -5.43 15.64 2.04
C ARG A 56 -4.02 16.20 2.22
N GLY A 57 -3.31 16.43 1.11
CA GLY A 57 -1.90 16.83 1.12
C GLY A 57 -0.92 15.68 1.40
N ASN A 58 -1.40 14.55 1.89
CA ASN A 58 -0.60 13.35 2.23
C ASN A 58 -1.04 12.16 1.38
N GLY A 59 -0.11 11.24 1.09
CA GLY A 59 -0.37 10.04 0.31
C GLY A 59 -1.28 9.02 1.00
N LEU A 60 -1.62 7.97 0.27
CA LEU A 60 -2.47 6.88 0.72
C LEU A 60 -1.72 6.00 1.73
N ARG A 61 -2.32 5.74 2.88
CA ARG A 61 -1.79 4.89 3.94
C ARG A 61 -2.50 3.55 3.98
N ALA A 62 -1.81 2.54 4.54
CA ALA A 62 -2.46 1.26 4.83
C ALA A 62 -3.70 1.43 5.73
N ALA A 63 -3.65 2.32 6.73
CA ALA A 63 -4.78 2.61 7.63
C ALA A 63 -6.01 3.18 6.91
N ASP A 64 -5.85 3.79 5.74
CA ASP A 64 -6.97 4.35 4.96
C ASP A 64 -7.90 3.25 4.43
N ILE A 65 -7.46 1.99 4.41
CA ILE A 65 -8.30 0.84 4.08
C ILE A 65 -9.55 0.79 4.98
N TYR A 66 -9.41 1.11 6.26
CA TYR A 66 -10.55 1.16 7.19
C TYR A 66 -11.45 2.37 6.96
N ALA A 67 -10.91 3.45 6.43
CA ALA A 67 -11.63 4.68 6.17
C ALA A 67 -12.34 4.72 4.79
N VAL A 68 -12.14 3.71 3.93
CA VAL A 68 -12.66 3.68 2.55
C VAL A 68 -14.16 3.93 2.51
N LYS A 69 -14.94 3.32 3.40
CA LYS A 69 -16.40 3.50 3.45
C LYS A 69 -16.77 4.94 3.79
N THR A 70 -16.08 5.54 4.75
CA THR A 70 -16.31 6.95 5.15
C THR A 70 -15.87 7.90 4.04
N ALA A 71 -14.72 7.62 3.42
CA ALA A 71 -14.21 8.40 2.29
C ALA A 71 -15.16 8.35 1.09
N ALA A 72 -15.76 7.20 0.77
CA ALA A 72 -16.72 7.06 -0.30
C ALA A 72 -17.97 7.94 -0.07
N ASN A 73 -18.49 7.99 1.15
CA ASN A 73 -19.63 8.83 1.49
C ASN A 73 -19.34 10.33 1.36
N VAL A 74 -18.09 10.73 1.63
CA VAL A 74 -17.67 12.14 1.50
C VAL A 74 -17.37 12.50 0.04
N ALA A 75 -16.91 11.52 -0.75
CA ALA A 75 -16.55 11.72 -2.15
C ALA A 75 -17.72 12.11 -3.06
N GLU A 76 -18.98 11.84 -2.66
CA GLU A 76 -20.18 12.23 -3.42
C GLU A 76 -20.27 13.75 -3.65
N GLY A 77 -19.63 14.56 -2.81
CA GLY A 77 -19.60 16.03 -2.92
C GLY A 77 -18.41 16.61 -3.69
N TYR A 78 -17.48 15.77 -4.16
CA TYR A 78 -16.25 16.22 -4.82
C TYR A 78 -16.23 15.88 -6.31
N THR A 79 -15.81 16.83 -7.13
CA THR A 79 -15.50 16.59 -8.54
C THR A 79 -14.10 15.99 -8.65
N LEU A 80 -14.00 14.83 -9.31
CA LEU A 80 -12.72 14.19 -9.59
C LEU A 80 -12.15 14.77 -10.88
N ASP A 81 -11.19 15.69 -10.76
CA ASP A 81 -10.54 16.28 -11.92
C ASP A 81 -9.46 15.36 -12.49
N PHE A 82 -9.61 15.03 -13.77
CA PHE A 82 -8.60 14.27 -14.51
C PHE A 82 -7.57 15.23 -15.10
N THR A 83 -6.49 15.44 -14.36
CA THR A 83 -5.34 16.23 -14.83
C THR A 83 -4.64 15.56 -16.00
N GLU A 84 -3.84 16.31 -16.75
CA GLU A 84 -3.05 15.79 -17.89
C GLU A 84 -2.14 14.63 -17.43
N GLU A 85 -1.55 14.71 -16.24
CA GLU A 85 -0.70 13.67 -15.67
C GLU A 85 -1.47 12.36 -15.44
N ARG A 86 -2.70 12.43 -14.90
CA ARG A 86 -3.56 11.27 -14.70
C ARG A 86 -3.99 10.64 -16.01
N MET A 87 -4.30 11.47 -17.01
CA MET A 87 -4.62 11.00 -18.35
C MET A 87 -3.42 10.29 -19.01
N GLN A 88 -2.21 10.82 -18.85
CA GLN A 88 -0.98 10.16 -19.33
C GLN A 88 -0.78 8.80 -18.68
N VAL A 89 -0.98 8.67 -17.37
CA VAL A 89 -0.87 7.39 -16.66
C VAL A 89 -1.86 6.37 -17.23
N LEU A 90 -3.12 6.76 -17.47
CA LEU A 90 -4.13 5.90 -18.08
C LEU A 90 -3.73 5.47 -19.49
N LEU A 91 -3.22 6.39 -20.29
CA LEU A 91 -2.79 6.11 -21.66
C LEU A 91 -1.63 5.11 -21.68
N TRP A 92 -0.63 5.29 -20.81
CA TRP A 92 0.45 4.33 -20.66
C TRP A 92 -0.03 2.97 -20.16
N ALA A 93 -0.98 2.93 -19.24
CA ALA A 93 -1.58 1.69 -18.78
C ALA A 93 -2.27 0.93 -19.92
N ILE A 94 -3.06 1.63 -20.73
CA ILE A 94 -3.72 1.04 -21.90
C ILE A 94 -2.68 0.48 -22.90
N LEU A 95 -1.63 1.24 -23.20
CA LEU A 95 -0.56 0.81 -24.09
C LEU A 95 0.16 -0.45 -23.57
N LEU A 96 0.44 -0.50 -22.26
CA LEU A 96 1.04 -1.68 -21.61
C LEU A 96 0.14 -2.92 -21.71
N VAL A 97 -1.16 -2.75 -21.45
CA VAL A 97 -2.12 -3.85 -21.58
C VAL A 97 -2.22 -4.35 -23.02
N LEU A 98 -2.33 -3.45 -24.00
CA LEU A 98 -2.36 -3.81 -25.42
C LEU A 98 -1.07 -4.53 -25.83
N THR A 99 0.08 -4.06 -25.38
CA THR A 99 1.37 -4.73 -25.61
C THR A 99 1.40 -6.12 -25.00
N GLY A 100 0.87 -6.27 -23.77
CA GLY A 100 0.75 -7.57 -23.12
C GLY A 100 -0.08 -8.56 -23.94
N PHE A 101 -1.21 -8.13 -24.50
CA PHE A 101 -2.05 -8.95 -25.37
C PHE A 101 -1.37 -9.26 -26.71
N TYR A 102 -0.58 -8.33 -27.27
CA TYR A 102 0.17 -8.56 -28.50
C TYR A 102 1.29 -9.59 -28.33
N ILE A 103 1.98 -9.59 -27.17
CA ILE A 103 3.09 -10.52 -26.86
C ILE A 103 2.57 -11.86 -26.30
N PHE A 104 1.25 -12.08 -26.28
CA PHE A 104 0.65 -13.27 -25.71
C PHE A 104 1.40 -14.56 -26.06
N ARG A 105 1.93 -15.24 -25.03
CA ARG A 105 2.49 -16.58 -25.13
C ARG A 105 1.97 -17.44 -23.98
N LYS A 106 1.38 -18.59 -24.35
CA LYS A 106 1.04 -19.61 -23.39
C LYS A 106 2.33 -20.30 -22.90
N ASN A 107 2.62 -20.20 -21.63
CA ASN A 107 3.90 -20.67 -21.09
C ASN A 107 3.85 -22.12 -20.60
N LYS A 108 5.05 -22.75 -20.52
CA LYS A 108 5.18 -24.13 -20.06
C LYS A 108 4.87 -24.22 -18.56
N LYS A 109 4.21 -25.30 -18.12
CA LYS A 109 3.86 -25.57 -16.72
C LYS A 109 5.06 -25.45 -15.76
N ARG A 110 6.26 -25.83 -16.20
CA ARG A 110 7.50 -25.72 -15.44
C ARG A 110 7.83 -24.26 -15.08
N VAL A 111 7.70 -23.34 -16.03
CA VAL A 111 7.96 -21.90 -15.81
C VAL A 111 7.01 -21.35 -14.76
N ARG A 112 5.73 -21.71 -14.81
CA ARG A 112 4.72 -21.33 -13.80
C ARG A 112 5.14 -21.74 -12.41
N ILE A 113 5.57 -22.99 -12.21
CA ILE A 113 5.95 -23.52 -10.89
C ILE A 113 7.20 -22.78 -10.37
N ILE A 114 8.21 -22.59 -11.21
CA ILE A 114 9.44 -21.88 -10.85
C ILE A 114 9.11 -20.43 -10.45
N THR A 115 8.32 -19.73 -11.24
CA THR A 115 7.92 -18.34 -10.95
C THR A 115 7.15 -18.24 -9.64
N GLY A 116 6.27 -19.19 -9.34
CA GLY A 116 5.55 -19.28 -8.07
C GLY A 116 6.47 -19.49 -6.89
N ALA A 117 7.43 -20.42 -7.00
CA ALA A 117 8.41 -20.68 -5.94
C ALA A 117 9.30 -19.46 -5.67
N VAL A 118 9.77 -18.79 -6.72
CA VAL A 118 10.58 -17.56 -6.62
C VAL A 118 9.75 -16.43 -5.99
N SER A 119 8.50 -16.26 -6.38
CA SER A 119 7.59 -15.27 -5.80
C SER A 119 7.39 -15.49 -4.29
N LEU A 120 7.15 -16.74 -3.86
CA LEU A 120 7.02 -17.08 -2.45
C LEU A 120 8.29 -16.80 -1.66
N CYS A 121 9.46 -17.12 -2.24
CA CYS A 121 10.76 -16.80 -1.64
C CYS A 121 10.92 -15.28 -1.44
N PHE A 122 10.55 -14.48 -2.44
CA PHE A 122 10.61 -13.03 -2.36
C PHE A 122 9.66 -12.44 -1.33
N ILE A 123 8.43 -12.94 -1.25
CA ILE A 123 7.45 -12.54 -0.22
C ILE A 123 8.02 -12.85 1.17
N SER A 124 8.61 -14.02 1.35
CA SER A 124 9.21 -14.41 2.64
C SER A 124 10.36 -13.48 3.02
N ILE A 125 11.24 -13.15 2.08
CA ILE A 125 12.37 -12.21 2.32
C ILE A 125 11.82 -10.82 2.69
N LEU A 126 10.87 -10.30 1.92
CA LEU A 126 10.26 -9.00 2.22
C LEU A 126 9.56 -8.98 3.59
N SER A 127 8.83 -10.05 3.92
CA SER A 127 8.17 -10.17 5.23
C SER A 127 9.18 -10.18 6.38
N LEU A 128 10.30 -10.88 6.21
CA LEU A 128 11.38 -10.89 7.22
C LEU A 128 12.02 -9.52 7.37
N LEU A 129 12.30 -8.81 6.26
CA LEU A 129 12.87 -7.46 6.30
C LEU A 129 11.93 -6.45 6.95
N ILE A 130 10.61 -6.55 6.69
CA ILE A 130 9.61 -5.67 7.30
C ILE A 130 9.35 -6.03 8.78
N ALA A 131 9.54 -7.28 9.18
CA ALA A 131 9.40 -7.72 10.57
C ALA A 131 10.65 -7.45 11.42
N ASP A 132 11.79 -7.13 10.81
CA ASP A 132 13.03 -6.87 11.52
C ASP A 132 13.09 -5.41 11.99
N GLU A 133 12.70 -5.17 13.25
CA GLU A 133 12.74 -3.84 13.87
C GLU A 133 14.12 -3.16 13.79
N PRO A 134 15.28 -3.85 14.05
CA PRO A 134 16.59 -3.26 13.86
C PRO A 134 16.84 -2.76 12.45
N PHE A 135 16.41 -3.50 11.42
CA PHE A 135 16.52 -3.08 10.03
C PHE A 135 15.70 -1.82 9.75
N LEU A 136 14.46 -1.78 10.23
CA LEU A 136 13.59 -0.62 10.05
C LEU A 136 14.15 0.62 10.77
N GLU A 137 14.77 0.44 11.95
CA GLU A 137 15.41 1.54 12.70
C GLU A 137 16.68 2.05 12.04
N GLU A 138 17.57 1.15 11.60
CA GLU A 138 18.83 1.50 10.95
C GLU A 138 18.62 2.33 9.68
N TYR A 139 17.62 1.96 8.88
CA TYR A 139 17.29 2.65 7.63
C TYR A 139 16.24 3.75 7.78
N SER A 140 15.90 4.12 9.03
CA SER A 140 14.88 5.15 9.33
C SER A 140 13.52 4.87 8.67
N VAL A 141 13.21 3.60 8.38
CA VAL A 141 11.91 3.16 7.88
C VAL A 141 10.94 3.11 9.06
N LYS A 142 10.88 4.18 9.85
CA LYS A 142 9.81 4.30 10.86
C LYS A 142 8.54 4.66 10.11
N PRO A 143 7.43 3.97 10.37
CA PRO A 143 6.13 4.51 9.98
C PRO A 143 5.94 5.78 10.83
N TYR A 144 6.44 6.90 10.34
CA TYR A 144 6.22 8.20 10.96
C TYR A 144 4.73 8.49 10.87
N LEU A 145 4.00 8.09 11.90
CA LEU A 145 2.56 8.39 12.02
C LEU A 145 2.29 9.89 11.97
N TRP A 146 3.31 10.71 12.19
CA TRP A 146 3.21 12.16 12.31
C TRP A 146 3.91 12.96 11.21
N GLU A 147 4.93 12.42 10.54
CA GLU A 147 5.72 13.10 9.48
C GLU A 147 5.70 12.31 8.15
N LEU A 148 4.53 12.12 7.59
CA LEU A 148 4.31 11.27 6.42
C LEU A 148 4.92 11.80 5.13
N GLU A 149 5.00 13.11 4.98
CA GLU A 149 5.56 13.70 3.76
C GLU A 149 7.06 13.37 3.62
N VAL A 150 7.76 13.22 4.73
CA VAL A 150 9.16 12.85 4.77
C VAL A 150 9.33 11.36 4.45
N SER A 151 8.52 10.49 5.09
CA SER A 151 8.56 9.04 4.87
C SER A 151 8.29 8.68 3.40
N GLU A 152 7.26 9.27 2.81
CA GLU A 152 6.87 9.02 1.42
C GLU A 152 7.95 9.44 0.40
N LYS A 153 8.61 10.59 0.62
CA LYS A 153 9.69 11.08 -0.25
C LYS A 153 10.93 10.21 -0.16
N ASP A 154 11.23 9.68 1.01
CA ASP A 154 12.44 8.89 1.24
C ASP A 154 12.28 7.43 0.84
N HIS A 155 11.12 6.83 1.11
CA HIS A 155 10.89 5.39 0.94
C HIS A 155 10.07 5.04 -0.31
N GLY A 156 9.31 5.99 -0.85
CA GLY A 156 8.38 5.76 -1.96
C GLY A 156 7.03 5.19 -1.51
N ALA A 157 5.98 5.58 -2.21
CA ALA A 157 4.59 5.34 -1.85
C ALA A 157 4.21 3.86 -1.66
N PHE A 158 4.75 2.96 -2.48
CA PHE A 158 4.45 1.52 -2.39
C PHE A 158 5.09 0.86 -1.18
N LEU A 159 6.35 1.17 -0.91
CA LEU A 159 7.05 0.62 0.23
C LEU A 159 6.45 1.15 1.54
N ASP A 160 6.16 2.44 1.60
CA ASP A 160 5.52 3.06 2.76
C ASP A 160 4.15 2.41 3.07
N PHE A 161 3.35 2.18 2.05
CA PHE A 161 2.08 1.46 2.17
C PHE A 161 2.29 0.01 2.66
N ALA A 162 3.26 -0.73 2.08
CA ALA A 162 3.53 -2.11 2.43
C ALA A 162 4.05 -2.25 3.87
N VAL A 163 4.94 -1.36 4.31
CA VAL A 163 5.46 -1.31 5.68
C VAL A 163 4.35 -0.95 6.67
N GLY A 164 3.37 -0.14 6.27
CA GLY A 164 2.22 0.20 7.11
C GLY A 164 1.24 -0.95 7.37
N LEU A 165 1.22 -2.01 6.52
CA LEU A 165 0.26 -3.11 6.66
C LEU A 165 0.34 -3.89 7.99
N PRO A 166 1.52 -4.26 8.53
CA PRO A 166 1.60 -4.93 9.83
C PRO A 166 1.06 -4.09 10.99
N PHE A 167 1.18 -2.77 10.90
CA PHE A 167 0.72 -1.82 11.93
C PHE A 167 -0.78 -1.51 11.87
N LEU A 168 -1.53 -2.13 10.96
CA LEU A 168 -2.99 -2.05 10.95
C LEU A 168 -3.64 -2.70 12.16
N LYS A 169 -2.96 -3.66 12.78
CA LYS A 169 -3.41 -4.31 14.00
C LYS A 169 -3.07 -3.41 15.20
N VAL A 170 -3.98 -2.53 15.55
CA VAL A 170 -3.87 -1.75 16.79
C VAL A 170 -4.08 -2.72 17.96
N GLU A 171 -3.03 -3.04 18.68
CA GLU A 171 -3.15 -3.73 19.95
C GLU A 171 -3.81 -2.78 20.96
N LYS A 172 -4.83 -3.28 21.65
CA LYS A 172 -5.45 -2.52 22.72
C LYS A 172 -4.39 -2.26 23.78
N PRO A 173 -4.23 -0.99 24.27
CA PRO A 173 -3.33 -0.73 25.38
C PRO A 173 -3.68 -1.65 26.57
N GLU A 174 -2.66 -2.18 27.24
CA GLU A 174 -2.84 -2.95 28.45
C GLU A 174 -3.65 -2.13 29.47
N GLY A 175 -4.75 -2.69 29.97
CA GLY A 175 -5.66 -2.00 30.90
C GLY A 175 -6.82 -1.25 30.24
N TYR A 176 -6.98 -1.28 28.91
CA TYR A 176 -8.18 -0.74 28.23
C TYR A 176 -9.33 -1.74 28.34
N GLU A 177 -9.99 -1.77 29.48
CA GLU A 177 -11.26 -2.48 29.66
C GLU A 177 -12.41 -1.53 29.35
N GLN A 178 -13.32 -1.94 28.46
CA GLN A 178 -14.53 -1.14 28.14
C GLN A 178 -15.38 -0.84 29.38
N GLU A 179 -15.28 -1.67 30.41
CA GLU A 179 -15.93 -1.47 31.71
C GLU A 179 -15.33 -0.31 32.48
N ALA A 180 -13.98 -0.09 32.42
CA ALA A 180 -13.32 1.02 33.10
C ALA A 180 -13.71 2.37 32.46
N VAL A 181 -13.90 2.42 31.13
CA VAL A 181 -14.37 3.63 30.44
C VAL A 181 -15.82 3.94 30.79
N LYS A 182 -16.70 2.96 30.76
CA LYS A 182 -18.11 3.11 31.13
C LYS A 182 -18.29 3.53 32.58
N SER A 183 -17.49 2.98 33.51
CA SER A 183 -17.52 3.38 34.92
C SER A 183 -17.03 4.80 35.14
N SER A 184 -16.03 5.27 34.38
CA SER A 184 -15.54 6.64 34.45
C SER A 184 -16.53 7.67 33.85
N GLU A 185 -17.25 7.31 32.79
CA GLU A 185 -18.33 8.14 32.20
C GLU A 185 -19.53 8.22 33.12
N ALA A 186 -19.93 7.10 33.74
CA ALA A 186 -21.00 7.09 34.73
C ALA A 186 -20.67 7.91 35.97
N ALA A 187 -19.41 7.91 36.41
CA ALA A 187 -18.91 8.73 37.51
C ALA A 187 -18.87 10.24 37.20
N LYS A 188 -18.58 10.61 35.96
CA LYS A 188 -18.65 12.01 35.46
C LYS A 188 -20.10 12.50 35.36
N GLY A 189 -21.00 11.72 34.78
CA GLY A 189 -22.41 12.09 34.66
C GLY A 189 -23.12 12.30 36.02
N SER A 190 -22.69 11.55 37.06
CA SER A 190 -23.23 11.75 38.42
C SER A 190 -22.70 12.99 39.16
N ARG A 191 -21.61 13.58 38.70
CA ARG A 191 -21.05 14.84 39.26
C ARG A 191 -21.67 16.08 38.62
N GLU A 192 -22.03 16.06 37.36
CA GLU A 192 -22.69 17.18 36.65
C GLU A 192 -24.19 17.33 37.01
N GLY A 193 -24.81 16.31 37.55
CA GLY A 193 -26.23 16.37 37.99
C GLY A 193 -26.47 16.91 39.41
N ARG A 194 -25.43 17.39 40.13
CA ARG A 194 -25.51 17.90 41.49
C ARG A 194 -25.04 19.36 41.66
N GLY A 195 -24.99 20.14 40.57
CA GLY A 195 -24.70 21.57 40.60
C GLY A 195 -25.96 22.43 40.39
#